data_fcaebb0565b9a0337251b669f8e266ed
#
_entry.id   fcaebb0565b9a0337251b669f8e266ed
#
_cell.length_a   1.000
_cell.length_b   1.000
_cell.length_c   1.000
_cell.angle_alpha   90.00
_cell.angle_beta   90.00
_cell.angle_gamma   90.00
#
_symmetry.space_group_name_H-M   'P 1'
#
loop_
_entity.id
_entity.type
_entity.pdbx_description
1 polymer ?
#
loop_
_entity_poly.entity_id
_entity_poly.type
_entity_poly.pdbx_seq_one_letter_code
_entity_poly.pdbx_strand_id
1 'polypeptide(L)'
;PATLSSYRELPVMDKEHIHSAEKDMICAQAAAIVKDGDCVYVDSGTTPSYLIPYIAGKNIKLVTSSIYALRKLPASFPGELFLIGGKYDMRYDMSVGYLTTEHIRKFHFDHAFFSASGVELDSQEVLAIDFTISEVKSTVLQRSRSSHLLIDDSKLSIRALCTWAVLSDFQDVYINAFEAMREMELPQHFIICK
;
A
#
# COMPACT_ATOMS: atom_id res chain seq x y z
N PRO A 1 -6.92 -4.13 29.68
CA PRO A 1 -6.81 -2.74 29.25
C PRO A 1 -5.56 -2.62 28.41
N ALA A 2 -5.75 -2.48 27.08
CA ALA A 2 -4.65 -2.20 26.16
C ALA A 2 -4.13 -0.81 26.51
N THR A 3 -2.94 -0.75 27.02
CA THR A 3 -2.20 0.49 27.18
C THR A 3 -2.02 1.09 25.78
N LEU A 4 -2.50 2.32 25.61
CA LEU A 4 -2.10 3.21 24.53
C LEU A 4 -0.58 3.44 24.67
N SER A 5 0.23 2.47 24.26
CA SER A 5 1.63 2.74 24.01
C SER A 5 1.63 3.70 22.82
N SER A 6 2.25 4.85 22.97
CA SER A 6 2.51 5.81 21.91
C SER A 6 3.24 5.05 20.80
N TYR A 7 2.47 4.55 19.82
CA TYR A 7 3.02 3.85 18.67
C TYR A 7 3.80 4.88 17.85
N ARG A 8 5.09 4.96 18.14
CA ARG A 8 6.01 5.79 17.38
C ARG A 8 6.36 5.01 16.12
N GLU A 9 5.63 5.28 15.05
CA GLU A 9 5.92 4.64 13.78
C GLU A 9 7.37 4.90 13.38
N LEU A 10 8.07 3.84 13.07
CA LEU A 10 9.43 3.90 12.56
C LEU A 10 9.46 4.56 11.18
N PRO A 11 10.53 5.30 10.83
CA PRO A 11 10.77 5.73 9.46
C PRO A 11 10.65 4.56 8.47
N VAL A 12 10.25 4.86 7.23
CA VAL A 12 10.04 3.80 6.22
C VAL A 12 11.28 2.93 6.02
N MET A 13 12.46 3.53 6.07
CA MET A 13 13.73 2.81 5.90
C MET A 13 13.98 1.76 7.00
N ASP A 14 13.57 2.05 8.23
CA ASP A 14 13.79 1.15 9.38
C ASP A 14 12.82 -0.05 9.36
N LYS A 15 11.75 0.02 8.57
CA LYS A 15 10.76 -1.06 8.43
C LYS A 15 11.05 -2.02 7.27
N GLU A 16 12.08 -1.78 6.48
CA GLU A 16 12.33 -2.56 5.26
C GLU A 16 12.46 -4.06 5.52
N HIS A 17 13.21 -4.43 6.55
CA HIS A 17 13.52 -5.83 6.86
C HIS A 17 12.52 -6.50 7.82
N ILE A 18 11.53 -5.75 8.32
CA ILE A 18 10.49 -6.30 9.20
C ILE A 18 9.46 -7.03 8.33
N HIS A 19 9.23 -8.32 8.61
CA HIS A 19 8.31 -9.18 7.84
C HIS A 19 8.61 -9.20 6.34
N SER A 20 9.89 -9.24 5.97
CA SER A 20 10.32 -9.14 4.56
C SER A 20 9.85 -10.32 3.71
N ALA A 21 9.86 -11.54 4.27
CA ALA A 21 9.40 -12.74 3.57
C ALA A 21 7.88 -12.69 3.29
N GLU A 22 7.10 -12.25 4.28
CA GLU A 22 5.65 -12.08 4.14
C GLU A 22 5.32 -11.02 3.09
N LYS A 23 6.00 -9.87 3.12
CA LYS A 23 5.81 -8.79 2.14
C LYS A 23 6.15 -9.23 0.73
N ASP A 24 7.24 -9.98 0.56
CA ASP A 24 7.66 -10.50 -0.75
C ASP A 24 6.61 -11.45 -1.32
N MET A 25 6.17 -12.42 -0.52
CA MET A 25 5.13 -13.39 -0.88
C MET A 25 3.80 -12.71 -1.27
N ILE A 26 3.34 -11.76 -0.47
CA ILE A 26 2.12 -10.98 -0.70
C ILE A 26 2.22 -10.25 -2.04
N CYS A 27 3.33 -9.56 -2.28
CA CYS A 27 3.53 -8.78 -3.48
C CYS A 27 3.75 -9.63 -4.72
N ALA A 28 4.41 -10.77 -4.62
CA ALA A 28 4.55 -11.72 -5.73
C ALA A 28 3.17 -12.18 -6.25
N GLN A 29 2.27 -12.51 -5.32
CA GLN A 29 0.91 -12.92 -5.68
C GLN A 29 0.07 -11.77 -6.22
N ALA A 30 0.12 -10.60 -5.59
CA ALA A 30 -0.64 -9.43 -6.03
C ALA A 30 -0.20 -8.91 -7.41
N ALA A 31 1.08 -9.01 -7.75
CA ALA A 31 1.63 -8.57 -9.04
C ALA A 31 1.08 -9.35 -10.25
N ALA A 32 0.52 -10.53 -10.04
CA ALA A 32 0.03 -11.40 -11.11
C ALA A 32 -1.15 -10.79 -11.90
N ILE A 33 -1.91 -9.89 -11.29
CA ILE A 33 -3.07 -9.25 -11.95
C ILE A 33 -2.67 -8.13 -12.92
N VAL A 34 -1.47 -7.56 -12.76
CA VAL A 34 -0.98 -6.42 -13.57
C VAL A 34 -0.62 -6.91 -14.98
N LYS A 35 -1.08 -6.19 -15.99
CA LYS A 35 -0.85 -6.49 -17.41
C LYS A 35 -0.16 -5.34 -18.13
N ASP A 36 0.48 -5.63 -19.24
CA ASP A 36 1.00 -4.60 -20.14
C ASP A 36 -0.11 -3.63 -20.58
N GLY A 37 0.21 -2.34 -20.54
CA GLY A 37 -0.74 -1.27 -20.84
C GLY A 37 -1.44 -0.67 -19.64
N ASP A 38 -1.46 -1.35 -18.47
CA ASP A 38 -2.12 -0.85 -17.27
C ASP A 38 -1.48 0.43 -16.73
N CYS A 39 -2.31 1.30 -16.16
CA CYS A 39 -1.89 2.41 -15.31
C CYS A 39 -1.95 1.96 -13.83
N VAL A 40 -0.80 1.81 -13.20
CA VAL A 40 -0.65 1.21 -11.88
C VAL A 40 -0.12 2.22 -10.90
N TYR A 41 -0.84 2.43 -9.79
CA TYR A 41 -0.35 3.20 -8.66
C TYR A 41 0.23 2.27 -7.58
N VAL A 42 1.44 2.59 -7.14
CA VAL A 42 2.10 1.93 -6.00
C VAL A 42 2.23 2.93 -4.87
N ASP A 43 1.59 2.62 -3.75
CA ASP A 43 1.54 3.45 -2.55
C ASP A 43 2.90 3.52 -1.84
N SER A 44 3.01 4.47 -0.93
CA SER A 44 4.15 4.58 -0.01
C SER A 44 4.14 3.47 1.03
N GLY A 45 5.29 3.19 1.57
CA GLY A 45 5.48 2.15 2.57
C GLY A 45 6.30 0.97 2.07
N THR A 46 6.75 0.16 3.01
CA THR A 46 7.66 -0.94 2.67
C THR A 46 6.94 -2.06 1.92
N THR A 47 5.72 -2.44 2.31
CA THR A 47 5.01 -3.54 1.66
C THR A 47 4.78 -3.29 0.17
N PRO A 48 4.14 -2.18 -0.28
CA PRO A 48 3.94 -1.94 -1.71
C PRO A 48 5.24 -1.86 -2.51
N SER A 49 6.36 -1.44 -1.90
CA SER A 49 7.64 -1.38 -2.59
C SER A 49 8.17 -2.75 -3.02
N TYR A 50 7.79 -3.83 -2.33
CA TYR A 50 8.12 -5.20 -2.74
C TYR A 50 7.40 -5.64 -4.01
N LEU A 51 6.33 -4.91 -4.42
CA LEU A 51 5.66 -5.17 -5.71
C LEU A 51 6.53 -4.78 -6.91
N ILE A 52 7.36 -3.75 -6.77
CA ILE A 52 8.13 -3.16 -7.87
C ILE A 52 8.95 -4.20 -8.66
N PRO A 53 9.77 -5.08 -8.05
CA PRO A 53 10.54 -6.08 -8.78
C PRO A 53 9.68 -7.00 -9.67
N TYR A 54 8.45 -7.32 -9.23
CA TYR A 54 7.56 -8.24 -9.95
C TYR A 54 6.85 -7.60 -11.14
N ILE A 55 6.69 -6.27 -11.14
CA ILE A 55 6.05 -5.53 -12.24
C ILE A 55 7.06 -4.79 -13.13
N ALA A 56 8.32 -4.71 -12.72
CA ALA A 56 9.36 -3.94 -13.40
C ALA A 56 9.71 -4.43 -14.81
N GLY A 57 9.34 -5.65 -15.17
CA GLY A 57 9.50 -6.19 -16.53
C GLY A 57 8.33 -5.90 -17.47
N LYS A 58 7.26 -5.27 -16.99
CA LYS A 58 6.02 -5.04 -17.74
C LYS A 58 6.00 -3.64 -18.37
N ASN A 59 5.40 -3.52 -19.55
CA ASN A 59 5.22 -2.23 -20.24
C ASN A 59 3.97 -1.52 -19.70
N ILE A 60 4.07 -0.92 -18.52
CA ILE A 60 2.98 -0.25 -17.79
C ILE A 60 3.27 1.23 -17.57
N LYS A 61 2.26 2.00 -17.22
CA LYS A 61 2.42 3.34 -16.63
C LYS A 61 2.46 3.20 -15.12
N LEU A 62 3.67 3.29 -14.55
CA LEU A 62 3.87 3.22 -13.10
C LEU A 62 3.78 4.63 -12.50
N VAL A 63 2.86 4.81 -11.57
CA VAL A 63 2.63 6.08 -10.88
C VAL A 63 2.86 5.90 -9.39
N THR A 64 3.61 6.79 -8.78
CA THR A 64 3.84 6.76 -7.33
C THR A 64 4.20 8.15 -6.80
N SER A 65 3.91 8.43 -5.55
CA SER A 65 4.45 9.55 -4.78
C SER A 65 5.62 9.14 -3.89
N SER A 66 5.97 7.85 -3.85
CA SER A 66 7.01 7.27 -2.99
C SER A 66 8.37 7.24 -3.69
N ILE A 67 9.32 8.01 -3.17
CA ILE A 67 10.72 7.94 -3.60
C ILE A 67 11.35 6.62 -3.14
N TYR A 68 10.96 6.14 -1.96
CA TYR A 68 11.40 4.85 -1.44
C TYR A 68 11.08 3.69 -2.40
N ALA A 69 9.86 3.63 -2.94
CA ALA A 69 9.48 2.60 -3.90
C ALA A 69 10.34 2.66 -5.18
N LEU A 70 10.67 3.85 -5.66
CA LEU A 70 11.47 4.03 -6.87
C LEU A 70 12.89 3.49 -6.77
N ARG A 71 13.46 3.40 -5.57
CA ARG A 71 14.81 2.85 -5.38
C ARG A 71 14.89 1.37 -5.81
N LYS A 72 13.76 0.68 -5.90
CA LYS A 72 13.66 -0.71 -6.34
C LYS A 72 13.39 -0.87 -7.84
N LEU A 73 13.12 0.24 -8.56
CA LEU A 73 12.86 0.19 -9.99
C LEU A 73 14.18 0.18 -10.77
N PRO A 74 14.42 -0.83 -11.64
CA PRO A 74 15.63 -0.88 -12.44
C PRO A 74 15.60 0.15 -13.57
N ALA A 75 16.78 0.63 -13.98
CA ALA A 75 16.92 1.56 -15.10
C ALA A 75 16.43 0.98 -16.45
N SER A 76 16.32 -0.34 -16.55
CA SER A 76 15.81 -1.07 -17.72
C SER A 76 14.29 -1.19 -17.76
N PHE A 77 13.56 -0.53 -16.86
CA PHE A 77 12.09 -0.53 -16.85
C PHE A 77 11.53 -0.13 -18.22
N PRO A 78 10.73 -0.98 -18.89
CA PRO A 78 10.29 -0.74 -20.27
C PRO A 78 9.08 0.20 -20.36
N GLY A 79 8.41 0.49 -19.25
CA GLY A 79 7.22 1.33 -19.20
C GLY A 79 7.52 2.80 -18.98
N GLU A 80 6.49 3.56 -18.64
CA GLU A 80 6.57 4.97 -18.28
C GLU A 80 6.47 5.15 -16.78
N LEU A 81 7.34 5.97 -16.20
CA LEU A 81 7.32 6.31 -14.78
C LEU A 81 6.83 7.74 -14.57
N PHE A 82 5.79 7.87 -13.72
CA PHE A 82 5.26 9.14 -13.26
C PHE A 82 5.52 9.28 -11.73
N LEU A 83 6.49 10.08 -11.38
CA LEU A 83 6.73 10.47 -9.99
C LEU A 83 5.87 11.68 -9.65
N ILE A 84 4.91 11.50 -8.74
CA ILE A 84 4.05 12.58 -8.27
C ILE A 84 4.81 13.43 -7.26
N GLY A 85 5.05 14.68 -7.62
CA GLY A 85 5.68 15.67 -6.76
C GLY A 85 4.72 16.33 -5.79
N GLY A 86 5.30 17.13 -4.88
CA GLY A 86 4.59 17.89 -3.87
C GLY A 86 5.52 18.28 -2.73
N LYS A 87 4.99 18.48 -1.52
CA LYS A 87 5.80 18.62 -0.31
C LYS A 87 6.45 17.28 0.03
N TYR A 88 7.77 17.26 0.13
CA TYR A 88 8.49 16.03 0.49
C TYR A 88 8.43 15.78 1.99
N ASP A 89 8.01 14.58 2.37
CA ASP A 89 8.06 14.09 3.74
C ASP A 89 9.23 13.11 3.91
N MET A 90 10.22 13.53 4.69
CA MET A 90 11.46 12.77 4.90
C MET A 90 11.25 11.47 5.69
N ARG A 91 10.23 11.41 6.55
CA ARG A 91 9.95 10.26 7.41
C ARG A 91 9.42 9.07 6.61
N TYR A 92 8.62 9.38 5.60
CA TYR A 92 7.97 8.38 4.75
C TYR A 92 8.62 8.26 3.37
N ASP A 93 9.62 9.10 3.08
CA ASP A 93 10.33 9.17 1.80
C ASP A 93 9.34 9.26 0.62
N MET A 94 8.40 10.22 0.73
CA MET A 94 7.33 10.41 -0.25
C MET A 94 6.91 11.87 -0.36
N SER A 95 6.21 12.19 -1.46
CA SER A 95 5.51 13.46 -1.64
C SER A 95 4.12 13.41 -1.02
N VAL A 96 3.71 14.50 -0.36
CA VAL A 96 2.42 14.67 0.31
C VAL A 96 1.83 16.07 0.09
N GLY A 97 0.60 16.25 0.54
CA GLY A 97 -0.09 17.54 0.59
C GLY A 97 -0.82 17.91 -0.69
N TYR A 98 -1.34 19.13 -0.73
CA TYR A 98 -2.29 19.61 -1.75
C TYR A 98 -1.79 19.39 -3.20
N LEU A 99 -0.54 19.77 -3.51
CA LEU A 99 0.00 19.59 -4.87
C LEU A 99 0.05 18.12 -5.28
N THR A 100 0.40 17.24 -4.35
CA THR A 100 0.41 15.78 -4.58
C THR A 100 -1.00 15.29 -4.92
N THR A 101 -1.99 15.63 -4.11
CA THR A 101 -3.38 15.19 -4.33
C THR A 101 -3.98 15.80 -5.60
N GLU A 102 -3.69 17.06 -5.93
CA GLU A 102 -4.13 17.69 -7.19
C GLU A 102 -3.55 16.99 -8.43
N HIS A 103 -2.29 16.58 -8.37
CA HIS A 103 -1.68 15.81 -9.46
C HIS A 103 -2.32 14.42 -9.59
N ILE A 104 -2.52 13.72 -8.46
CA ILE A 104 -3.14 12.38 -8.43
C ILE A 104 -4.55 12.43 -9.04
N ARG A 105 -5.35 13.47 -8.79
CA ARG A 105 -6.71 13.63 -9.33
C ARG A 105 -6.77 13.65 -10.85
N LYS A 106 -5.66 13.92 -11.54
CA LYS A 106 -5.57 13.93 -13.00
C LYS A 106 -5.39 12.54 -13.61
N PHE A 107 -5.07 11.53 -12.80
CA PHE A 107 -4.89 10.16 -13.25
C PHE A 107 -6.18 9.33 -13.10
N HIS A 108 -6.23 8.26 -13.85
CA HIS A 108 -7.15 7.14 -13.68
C HIS A 108 -6.30 5.87 -13.62
N PHE A 109 -6.40 5.15 -12.52
CA PHE A 109 -5.61 3.96 -12.28
C PHE A 109 -6.43 2.71 -12.60
N ASP A 110 -5.86 1.78 -13.37
CA ASP A 110 -6.45 0.45 -13.55
C ASP A 110 -6.33 -0.36 -12.26
N HIS A 111 -5.15 -0.27 -11.63
CA HIS A 111 -4.86 -0.90 -10.34
C HIS A 111 -4.14 0.07 -9.41
N ALA A 112 -4.54 0.09 -8.15
CA ALA A 112 -3.78 0.75 -7.09
C ALA A 112 -3.51 -0.23 -5.94
N PHE A 113 -2.26 -0.27 -5.51
CA PHE A 113 -1.79 -1.15 -4.44
C PHE A 113 -1.43 -0.33 -3.21
N PHE A 114 -2.10 -0.60 -2.11
CA PHE A 114 -2.01 0.17 -0.88
C PHE A 114 -1.41 -0.62 0.27
N SER A 115 -0.80 0.08 1.21
CA SER A 115 -0.49 -0.40 2.55
C SER A 115 -1.44 0.19 3.58
N ALA A 116 -1.43 -0.37 4.78
CA ALA A 116 -2.08 0.20 5.95
C ALA A 116 -1.14 0.24 7.15
N SER A 117 -1.37 1.17 8.07
CA SER A 117 -0.72 1.15 9.38
C SER A 117 -1.37 0.12 10.30
N GLY A 118 -2.67 -0.09 10.17
CA GLY A 118 -3.44 -1.09 10.87
C GLY A 118 -4.77 -1.39 10.17
N VAL A 119 -5.38 -2.50 10.53
CA VAL A 119 -6.73 -2.91 10.08
C VAL A 119 -7.50 -3.40 11.29
N GLU A 120 -8.71 -2.89 11.46
CA GLU A 120 -9.63 -3.33 12.50
C GLU A 120 -10.75 -4.15 11.85
N LEU A 121 -10.78 -5.45 12.12
CA LEU A 121 -11.72 -6.37 11.46
C LEU A 121 -13.17 -6.17 11.92
N ASP A 122 -13.38 -5.88 13.21
CA ASP A 122 -14.74 -5.74 13.79
C ASP A 122 -15.49 -4.54 13.18
N SER A 123 -14.80 -3.41 13.04
CA SER A 123 -15.36 -2.19 12.41
C SER A 123 -15.09 -2.13 10.91
N GLN A 124 -14.29 -3.06 10.38
CA GLN A 124 -13.84 -3.11 8.98
C GLN A 124 -13.07 -1.87 8.51
N GLU A 125 -12.37 -1.21 9.43
CA GLU A 125 -11.66 0.03 9.17
C GLU A 125 -10.20 -0.22 8.78
N VAL A 126 -9.74 0.57 7.80
CA VAL A 126 -8.34 0.60 7.36
C VAL A 126 -7.70 1.89 7.84
N LEU A 127 -6.63 1.75 8.62
CA LEU A 127 -6.10 2.81 9.45
C LEU A 127 -4.78 3.37 8.90
N ALA A 128 -4.58 4.66 9.12
CA ALA A 128 -3.34 5.37 8.86
C ALA A 128 -2.88 6.13 10.11
N ILE A 129 -1.58 6.35 10.21
CA ILE A 129 -0.97 7.02 11.36
C ILE A 129 -0.94 8.55 11.22
N ASP A 130 -1.19 9.06 10.03
CA ASP A 130 -1.05 10.47 9.69
C ASP A 130 -2.14 10.91 8.72
N PHE A 131 -2.77 12.05 8.99
CA PHE A 131 -3.84 12.60 8.16
C PHE A 131 -3.37 12.99 6.75
N THR A 132 -2.13 13.46 6.62
CA THR A 132 -1.59 13.89 5.33
C THR A 132 -1.39 12.70 4.40
N ILE A 133 -0.90 11.57 4.95
CA ILE A 133 -0.78 10.30 4.20
C ILE A 133 -2.16 9.75 3.88
N SER A 134 -3.08 9.79 4.84
CA SER A 134 -4.48 9.38 4.68
C SER A 134 -5.13 10.11 3.51
N GLU A 135 -4.92 11.41 3.36
CA GLU A 135 -5.46 12.21 2.26
C GLU A 135 -4.92 11.75 0.90
N VAL A 136 -3.62 11.46 0.79
CA VAL A 136 -3.02 10.93 -0.45
C VAL A 136 -3.64 9.59 -0.81
N LYS A 137 -3.74 8.65 0.15
CA LYS A 137 -4.33 7.32 -0.05
C LYS A 137 -5.79 7.41 -0.50
N SER A 138 -6.60 8.20 0.19
CA SER A 138 -8.02 8.38 -0.16
C SER A 138 -8.21 9.01 -1.53
N THR A 139 -7.32 9.94 -1.94
CA THR A 139 -7.37 10.54 -3.27
C THR A 139 -7.05 9.50 -4.35
N VAL A 140 -6.06 8.64 -4.15
CA VAL A 140 -5.74 7.55 -5.07
C VAL A 140 -6.89 6.55 -5.16
N LEU A 141 -7.46 6.17 -4.02
CA LEU A 141 -8.59 5.23 -3.94
C LEU A 141 -9.75 5.69 -4.82
N GLN A 142 -10.12 6.98 -4.74
CA GLN A 142 -11.18 7.60 -5.54
C GLN A 142 -10.89 7.64 -7.04
N ARG A 143 -9.64 7.48 -7.45
CA ARG A 143 -9.19 7.51 -8.85
C ARG A 143 -8.88 6.13 -9.43
N SER A 144 -9.09 5.08 -8.64
CA SER A 144 -8.74 3.71 -8.97
C SER A 144 -9.96 2.91 -9.40
N ARG A 145 -9.82 2.15 -10.49
CA ARG A 145 -10.82 1.18 -10.94
C ARG A 145 -10.84 -0.05 -10.05
N SER A 146 -9.66 -0.53 -9.67
CA SER A 146 -9.49 -1.65 -8.75
C SER A 146 -8.44 -1.29 -7.72
N SER A 147 -8.79 -1.45 -6.46
CA SER A 147 -7.92 -1.14 -5.31
C SER A 147 -7.59 -2.42 -4.57
N HIS A 148 -6.33 -2.60 -4.21
CA HIS A 148 -5.81 -3.79 -3.56
C HIS A 148 -5.03 -3.39 -2.30
N LEU A 149 -5.35 -4.02 -1.18
CA LEU A 149 -4.67 -3.80 0.09
C LEU A 149 -3.63 -4.89 0.32
N LEU A 150 -2.40 -4.50 0.61
CA LEU A 150 -1.26 -5.40 0.87
C LEU A 150 -0.83 -5.24 2.33
N ILE A 151 -1.11 -6.24 3.16
CA ILE A 151 -0.82 -6.21 4.60
C ILE A 151 -0.22 -7.53 5.05
N ASP A 152 0.70 -7.48 6.00
CA ASP A 152 1.06 -8.64 6.81
C ASP A 152 0.14 -8.76 8.04
N ASP A 153 0.06 -9.95 8.63
CA ASP A 153 -0.84 -10.27 9.75
C ASP A 153 -0.63 -9.37 10.98
N SER A 154 0.56 -8.80 11.17
CA SER A 154 0.82 -7.87 12.28
C SER A 154 -0.09 -6.63 12.22
N LYS A 155 -0.62 -6.28 11.03
CA LYS A 155 -1.50 -5.11 10.86
C LYS A 155 -2.88 -5.29 11.46
N LEU A 156 -3.33 -6.52 11.67
CA LEU A 156 -4.63 -6.83 12.28
C LEU A 156 -4.70 -6.51 13.78
N SER A 157 -3.57 -6.23 14.42
CA SER A 157 -3.49 -5.91 15.87
C SER A 157 -3.10 -4.45 16.15
N ILE A 158 -2.88 -3.64 15.12
CA ILE A 158 -2.39 -2.26 15.28
C ILE A 158 -3.55 -1.28 15.18
N ARG A 159 -3.70 -0.45 16.22
CA ARG A 159 -4.52 0.77 16.18
C ARG A 159 -3.68 1.95 15.72
N ALA A 160 -4.22 2.74 14.80
CA ALA A 160 -3.57 3.93 14.27
C ALA A 160 -4.45 5.18 14.46
N LEU A 161 -3.94 6.34 14.05
CA LEU A 161 -4.54 7.63 14.39
C LEU A 161 -5.89 7.88 13.71
N CYS A 162 -6.02 7.48 12.45
CA CYS A 162 -7.22 7.83 11.66
C CYS A 162 -7.59 6.71 10.68
N THR A 163 -8.89 6.63 10.41
CA THR A 163 -9.46 5.79 9.34
C THR A 163 -9.37 6.54 8.02
N TRP A 164 -8.93 5.86 6.95
CA TRP A 164 -8.88 6.44 5.60
C TRP A 164 -9.69 5.66 4.57
N ALA A 165 -10.04 4.41 4.86
CA ALA A 165 -10.85 3.55 4.02
C ALA A 165 -11.57 2.50 4.89
N VAL A 166 -12.48 1.76 4.29
CA VAL A 166 -13.07 0.54 4.86
C VAL A 166 -12.68 -0.66 4.00
N LEU A 167 -12.70 -1.87 4.58
CA LEU A 167 -12.27 -3.08 3.86
C LEU A 167 -13.04 -3.32 2.56
N SER A 168 -14.32 -2.95 2.50
CA SER A 168 -15.15 -3.06 1.29
C SER A 168 -14.76 -2.10 0.14
N ASP A 169 -13.88 -1.13 0.38
CA ASP A 169 -13.33 -0.27 -0.67
C ASP A 169 -12.27 -0.99 -1.53
N PHE A 170 -11.81 -2.16 -1.08
CA PHE A 170 -10.80 -2.94 -1.78
C PHE A 170 -11.42 -4.15 -2.46
N GLN A 171 -11.02 -4.38 -3.72
CA GLN A 171 -11.41 -5.58 -4.45
C GLN A 171 -10.79 -6.82 -3.83
N ASP A 172 -9.52 -6.73 -3.44
CA ASP A 172 -8.76 -7.80 -2.81
C ASP A 172 -7.92 -7.27 -1.65
N VAL A 173 -7.81 -8.08 -0.58
CA VAL A 173 -6.89 -7.86 0.53
C VAL A 173 -5.92 -9.03 0.58
N TYR A 174 -4.67 -8.80 0.21
CA TYR A 174 -3.62 -9.81 0.23
C TYR A 174 -2.95 -9.83 1.60
N ILE A 175 -2.93 -11.00 2.23
CA ILE A 175 -2.34 -11.21 3.56
C ILE A 175 -1.61 -12.55 3.61
N ASN A 176 -0.51 -12.63 4.36
CA ASN A 176 0.17 -13.91 4.61
C ASN A 176 -0.69 -14.85 5.47
N ALA A 177 -0.45 -16.16 5.36
CA ALA A 177 -1.03 -17.12 6.29
C ALA A 177 -0.42 -16.95 7.70
N PHE A 178 -1.26 -17.04 8.74
CA PHE A 178 -0.86 -16.95 10.15
C PHE A 178 -1.70 -17.90 11.01
N GLU A 179 -1.19 -18.23 12.20
CA GLU A 179 -1.78 -19.31 13.03
C GLU A 179 -3.21 -19.00 13.48
N ALA A 180 -3.45 -17.79 13.98
CA ALA A 180 -4.76 -17.35 14.50
C ALA A 180 -5.84 -17.21 13.38
N MET A 181 -5.46 -17.26 12.10
CA MET A 181 -6.39 -17.13 10.97
C MET A 181 -7.51 -18.17 11.01
N ARG A 182 -7.27 -19.36 11.57
CA ARG A 182 -8.25 -20.44 11.66
C ARG A 182 -9.40 -20.14 12.62
N GLU A 183 -9.18 -19.20 13.54
CA GLU A 183 -10.15 -18.78 14.56
C GLU A 183 -10.84 -17.46 14.20
N MET A 184 -10.48 -16.86 13.05
CA MET A 184 -10.98 -15.56 12.60
C MET A 184 -11.86 -15.72 11.37
N GLU A 185 -12.99 -15.01 11.33
CA GLU A 185 -13.81 -14.86 10.14
C GLU A 185 -13.27 -13.71 9.28
N LEU A 186 -12.44 -14.06 8.30
CA LEU A 186 -11.97 -13.07 7.33
C LEU A 186 -13.00 -12.87 6.21
N PRO A 187 -13.23 -11.63 5.74
CA PRO A 187 -14.09 -11.35 4.59
C PRO A 187 -13.65 -12.12 3.33
N GLN A 188 -14.63 -12.44 2.45
CA GLN A 188 -14.39 -13.29 1.26
C GLN A 188 -13.33 -12.75 0.29
N HIS A 189 -13.10 -11.44 0.25
CA HIS A 189 -12.11 -10.81 -0.62
C HIS A 189 -10.68 -10.83 -0.05
N PHE A 190 -10.46 -11.51 1.09
CA PHE A 190 -9.11 -11.76 1.59
C PHE A 190 -8.47 -12.92 0.83
N ILE A 191 -7.30 -12.64 0.25
CA ILE A 191 -6.46 -13.62 -0.46
C ILE A 191 -5.30 -14.00 0.45
N ILE A 192 -5.31 -15.26 0.88
CA ILE A 192 -4.28 -15.80 1.77
C ILE A 192 -3.09 -16.25 0.95
N CYS A 193 -1.99 -15.52 1.06
CA CYS A 193 -0.73 -15.81 0.39
C CYS A 193 0.07 -16.91 1.15
N LYS A 194 0.64 -17.86 0.40
CA LYS A 194 1.37 -19.02 0.95
C LYS A 194 2.69 -19.22 0.23
#